data_8d3a4850467b470d2cf2572f34b1dc15
#
_entry.id   8d3a4850467b470d2cf2572f34b1dc15
#
_cell.length_a   1.000
_cell.length_b   1.000
_cell.length_c   1.000
_cell.angle_alpha   90.00
_cell.angle_beta   90.00
_cell.angle_gamma   90.00
#
_symmetry.space_group_name_H-M   'P 1'
#
loop_
_entity.id
_entity.type
_entity.pdbx_description
1 polymer ?
#
loop_
_entity_poly.entity_id
_entity_poly.type
_entity_poly.pdbx_seq_one_letter_code
_entity_poly.pdbx_strand_id
1 'polypeptide(L)'
;IWTSILVAILGALPGTSRAGSLGSDILSMFPRDSGELAYADLKEARQFPWFSQLKEQMLPAKFREFEQFLSSAGVDPNTQVTELAWALVPGKSTTDKPGGSVPSTEQIVGIALGQFQPSSAEAYFTAKKLPIVKVRTFSLFAFGGGSGPNDLFFFFIDSSTAAFGQRQQLERLIGVRYGEEQGLYANTDFSSLVDQANGVGTVWAV
;
A
#
# COMPACT_ATOMS: atom_id res chain seq x y z
N ILE A 1 -14.62 0.37 14.53
CA ILE A 1 -15.13 1.76 14.72
C ILE A 1 -14.38 2.75 13.78
N TRP A 2 -13.47 2.29 12.92
CA TRP A 2 -12.62 3.13 12.05
C TRP A 2 -13.12 3.23 10.60
N THR A 3 -14.04 2.40 10.19
CA THR A 3 -14.56 2.29 8.82
C THR A 3 -15.52 3.40 8.39
N SER A 4 -16.04 4.21 9.31
CA SER A 4 -17.12 5.16 8.98
C SER A 4 -16.66 6.58 8.58
N ILE A 5 -15.39 6.90 8.62
CA ILE A 5 -14.94 8.29 8.41
C ILE A 5 -14.50 8.57 6.97
N LEU A 6 -14.12 7.55 6.21
CA LEU A 6 -13.56 7.73 4.85
C LEU A 6 -14.63 7.99 3.77
N VAL A 7 -15.88 7.60 4.01
CA VAL A 7 -16.97 7.69 3.02
C VAL A 7 -17.59 9.10 2.90
N ALA A 8 -17.40 9.98 3.89
CA ALA A 8 -18.14 11.25 3.96
C ALA A 8 -17.53 12.42 3.13
N ILE A 9 -16.35 12.27 2.51
CA ILE A 9 -15.66 13.38 1.84
C ILE A 9 -15.79 13.34 0.30
N LEU A 10 -16.45 12.33 -0.26
CA LEU A 10 -16.61 12.15 -1.72
C LEU A 10 -17.67 13.04 -2.39
N GLY A 11 -18.27 13.98 -1.66
CA GLY A 11 -19.32 14.86 -2.18
C GLY A 11 -18.83 16.27 -2.47
N ALA A 12 -18.59 16.58 -3.76
CA ALA A 12 -18.50 17.90 -4.37
C ALA A 12 -17.10 18.49 -4.62
N LEU A 13 -16.51 18.13 -5.75
CA LEU A 13 -15.57 19.01 -6.45
C LEU A 13 -15.99 19.14 -7.93
N PRO A 14 -16.44 20.31 -8.40
CA PRO A 14 -16.57 20.59 -9.82
C PRO A 14 -15.20 21.00 -10.36
N GLY A 15 -14.46 20.06 -10.85
CA GLY A 15 -13.22 20.27 -11.59
C GLY A 15 -13.10 19.14 -12.59
N THR A 16 -12.85 19.45 -13.85
CA THR A 16 -12.46 18.47 -14.87
C THR A 16 -11.05 17.97 -14.55
N SER A 17 -10.87 17.34 -13.39
CA SER A 17 -9.66 16.61 -13.08
C SER A 17 -9.63 15.39 -14.00
N ARG A 18 -8.52 15.19 -14.66
CA ARG A 18 -8.25 13.99 -15.43
C ARG A 18 -8.23 12.87 -14.40
N ALA A 19 -9.27 12.05 -14.42
CA ALA A 19 -9.41 10.98 -13.44
C ALA A 19 -8.19 10.06 -13.51
N GLY A 20 -7.46 9.93 -12.40
CA GLY A 20 -6.36 8.98 -12.27
C GLY A 20 -6.93 7.56 -12.33
N SER A 21 -6.38 6.71 -13.18
CA SER A 21 -6.76 5.31 -13.24
C SER A 21 -5.56 4.42 -13.00
N LEU A 22 -5.69 3.48 -12.09
CA LEU A 22 -4.66 2.48 -11.82
C LEU A 22 -4.69 1.41 -12.93
N GLY A 23 -3.52 1.06 -13.46
CA GLY A 23 -3.41 0.03 -14.49
C GLY A 23 -3.87 -1.34 -14.00
N SER A 24 -4.45 -2.13 -14.88
CA SER A 24 -4.93 -3.49 -14.56
C SER A 24 -3.80 -4.44 -14.16
N ASP A 25 -2.60 -4.20 -14.63
CA ASP A 25 -1.38 -4.92 -14.24
C ASP A 25 -1.04 -4.71 -12.76
N ILE A 26 -1.21 -3.48 -12.27
CA ILE A 26 -1.02 -3.12 -10.86
C ILE A 26 -2.16 -3.68 -9.99
N LEU A 27 -3.41 -3.50 -10.43
CA LEU A 27 -4.58 -4.04 -9.73
C LEU A 27 -4.50 -5.56 -9.58
N SER A 28 -4.03 -6.26 -10.60
CA SER A 28 -3.90 -7.73 -10.58
C SER A 28 -2.94 -8.24 -9.52
N MET A 29 -2.01 -7.41 -9.02
CA MET A 29 -1.03 -7.81 -8.00
C MET A 29 -1.60 -7.88 -6.58
N PHE A 30 -2.74 -7.23 -6.32
CA PHE A 30 -3.38 -7.32 -5.00
C PHE A 30 -3.93 -8.73 -4.77
N PRO A 31 -3.88 -9.25 -3.52
CA PRO A 31 -4.45 -10.55 -3.19
C PRO A 31 -5.95 -10.62 -3.44
N ARG A 32 -6.45 -11.81 -3.83
CA ARG A 32 -7.87 -12.07 -4.11
C ARG A 32 -8.82 -11.70 -2.98
N ASP A 33 -8.40 -11.89 -1.74
CA ASP A 33 -9.18 -11.67 -0.53
C ASP A 33 -9.03 -10.25 0.05
N SER A 34 -8.59 -9.29 -0.77
CA SER A 34 -8.66 -7.88 -0.43
C SER A 34 -10.11 -7.48 -0.17
N GLY A 35 -10.37 -6.92 1.02
CA GLY A 35 -11.71 -6.54 1.47
C GLY A 35 -12.02 -5.05 1.27
N GLU A 36 -10.99 -4.23 1.15
CA GLU A 36 -11.08 -2.81 0.87
C GLU A 36 -9.89 -2.43 -0.02
N LEU A 37 -10.12 -1.63 -1.03
CA LEU A 37 -9.06 -1.09 -1.89
C LEU A 37 -9.27 0.42 -2.04
N ALA A 38 -8.21 1.17 -1.81
CA ALA A 38 -8.20 2.62 -2.00
C ALA A 38 -7.06 3.05 -2.92
N TYR A 39 -7.28 4.15 -3.62
CA TYR A 39 -6.33 4.76 -4.54
C TYR A 39 -6.29 6.27 -4.36
N ALA A 40 -5.12 6.84 -4.58
CA ALA A 40 -4.91 8.28 -4.63
C ALA A 40 -3.88 8.65 -5.72
N ASP A 41 -4.25 9.55 -6.63
CA ASP A 41 -3.30 10.28 -7.45
C ASP A 41 -2.68 11.40 -6.62
N LEU A 42 -1.52 11.13 -6.05
CA LEU A 42 -0.82 12.07 -5.18
C LEU A 42 -0.24 13.26 -5.96
N LYS A 43 0.10 13.07 -7.23
CA LYS A 43 0.59 14.14 -8.09
C LYS A 43 -0.49 15.21 -8.29
N GLU A 44 -1.72 14.79 -8.54
CA GLU A 44 -2.86 15.70 -8.68
C GLU A 44 -3.33 16.23 -7.31
N ALA A 45 -3.44 15.36 -6.32
CA ALA A 45 -3.88 15.74 -4.98
C ALA A 45 -3.01 16.85 -4.34
N ARG A 46 -1.70 16.84 -4.58
CA ARG A 46 -0.77 17.87 -4.08
C ARG A 46 -1.02 19.26 -4.65
N GLN A 47 -1.75 19.39 -5.75
CA GLN A 47 -2.10 20.69 -6.33
C GLN A 47 -3.18 21.41 -5.50
N PHE A 48 -3.89 20.68 -4.64
CA PHE A 48 -4.93 21.25 -3.80
C PHE A 48 -4.36 21.80 -2.48
N PRO A 49 -4.61 23.06 -2.13
CA PRO A 49 -4.06 23.69 -0.91
C PRO A 49 -4.42 22.97 0.40
N TRP A 50 -5.58 22.31 0.43
CA TRP A 50 -6.08 21.58 1.60
C TRP A 50 -5.43 20.19 1.78
N PHE A 51 -4.74 19.66 0.76
CA PHE A 51 -4.21 18.30 0.78
C PHE A 51 -3.20 18.08 1.90
N SER A 52 -2.27 19.00 2.10
CA SER A 52 -1.28 18.89 3.18
C SER A 52 -1.92 18.82 4.55
N GLN A 53 -2.94 19.66 4.79
CA GLN A 53 -3.66 19.68 6.05
C GLN A 53 -4.48 18.40 6.27
N LEU A 54 -5.15 17.91 5.21
CA LEU A 54 -5.90 16.66 5.25
C LEU A 54 -4.97 15.48 5.55
N LYS A 55 -3.83 15.42 4.87
CA LYS A 55 -2.81 14.39 5.09
C LYS A 55 -2.35 14.35 6.55
N GLU A 56 -2.04 15.50 7.14
CA GLU A 56 -1.61 15.59 8.54
C GLU A 56 -2.69 15.13 9.54
N GLN A 57 -3.95 15.41 9.24
CA GLN A 57 -5.07 15.04 10.11
C GLN A 57 -5.47 13.55 9.99
N MET A 58 -5.35 12.99 8.79
CA MET A 58 -5.84 11.64 8.52
C MET A 58 -4.77 10.55 8.66
N LEU A 59 -3.49 10.87 8.49
CA LEU A 59 -2.42 9.88 8.58
C LEU A 59 -2.13 9.48 10.04
N PRO A 60 -2.30 8.20 10.41
CA PRO A 60 -1.90 7.70 11.71
C PRO A 60 -0.42 7.97 11.99
N ALA A 61 -0.06 8.14 13.27
CA ALA A 61 1.32 8.43 13.68
C ALA A 61 2.36 7.44 13.10
N LYS A 62 2.03 6.15 13.07
CA LYS A 62 2.90 5.10 12.53
C LYS A 62 3.23 5.31 11.04
N PHE A 63 2.29 5.84 10.26
CA PHE A 63 2.54 6.14 8.84
C PHE A 63 3.41 7.38 8.66
N ARG A 64 3.29 8.39 9.52
CA ARG A 64 4.18 9.56 9.51
C ARG A 64 5.62 9.16 9.86
N GLU A 65 5.78 8.31 10.87
CA GLU A 65 7.09 7.74 11.21
C GLU A 65 7.68 6.94 10.05
N PHE A 66 6.85 6.16 9.35
CA PHE A 66 7.26 5.41 8.17
C PHE A 66 7.68 6.33 7.01
N GLU A 67 6.96 7.41 6.73
CA GLU A 67 7.37 8.41 5.73
C GLU A 67 8.71 9.06 6.07
N GLN A 68 8.91 9.45 7.33
CA GLN A 68 10.19 10.03 7.79
C GLN A 68 11.34 9.03 7.63
N PHE A 69 11.07 7.77 7.95
CA PHE A 69 12.04 6.70 7.78
C PHE A 69 12.39 6.48 6.30
N LEU A 70 11.39 6.42 5.42
CA LEU A 70 11.60 6.30 3.98
C LEU A 70 12.45 7.45 3.44
N SER A 71 12.16 8.68 3.84
CA SER A 71 12.94 9.86 3.45
C SER A 71 14.40 9.75 3.91
N SER A 72 14.65 9.22 5.11
CA SER A 72 15.99 8.94 5.60
C SER A 72 16.71 7.85 4.81
N ALA A 73 15.96 6.91 4.25
CA ALA A 73 16.49 5.83 3.40
C ALA A 73 16.67 6.24 1.92
N GLY A 74 16.49 7.53 1.61
CA GLY A 74 16.60 8.06 0.23
C GLY A 74 15.36 7.81 -0.63
N VAL A 75 14.24 7.47 0.01
CA VAL A 75 12.93 7.32 -0.65
C VAL A 75 12.03 8.43 -0.11
N ASP A 76 11.93 9.55 -0.80
CA ASP A 76 11.03 10.63 -0.38
C ASP A 76 9.63 10.44 -0.97
N PRO A 77 8.64 10.02 -0.17
CA PRO A 77 7.28 9.81 -0.65
C PRO A 77 6.63 11.08 -1.21
N ASN A 78 7.05 12.26 -0.74
CA ASN A 78 6.43 13.51 -1.15
C ASN A 78 6.84 13.95 -2.56
N THR A 79 7.99 13.53 -3.03
CA THR A 79 8.52 13.92 -4.36
C THR A 79 8.59 12.77 -5.33
N GLN A 80 8.84 11.56 -4.86
CA GLN A 80 9.07 10.39 -5.70
C GLN A 80 7.79 9.60 -6.00
N VAL A 81 6.80 9.59 -5.09
CA VAL A 81 5.53 8.87 -5.30
C VAL A 81 4.53 9.74 -6.03
N THR A 82 4.03 9.28 -7.17
CA THR A 82 2.99 9.96 -7.95
C THR A 82 1.60 9.41 -7.68
N GLU A 83 1.49 8.09 -7.47
CA GLU A 83 0.24 7.41 -7.23
C GLU A 83 0.42 6.38 -6.11
N LEU A 84 -0.65 6.15 -5.37
CA LEU A 84 -0.67 5.22 -4.25
C LEU A 84 -1.96 4.40 -4.28
N ALA A 85 -1.83 3.09 -4.20
CA ALA A 85 -2.95 2.19 -3.98
C ALA A 85 -2.65 1.30 -2.77
N TRP A 86 -3.67 1.01 -1.95
CA TRP A 86 -3.52 0.10 -0.82
C TRP A 86 -4.80 -0.67 -0.57
N ALA A 87 -4.64 -1.89 -0.08
CA ALA A 87 -5.75 -2.76 0.29
C ALA A 87 -5.63 -3.18 1.76
N LEU A 88 -6.78 -3.40 2.38
CA LEU A 88 -6.89 -4.12 3.65
C LEU A 88 -7.18 -5.59 3.34
N VAL A 89 -6.36 -6.46 3.91
CA VAL A 89 -6.45 -7.90 3.71
C VAL A 89 -6.59 -8.58 5.07
N PRO A 90 -7.46 -9.60 5.20
CA PRO A 90 -7.56 -10.35 6.44
C PRO A 90 -6.21 -10.98 6.81
N GLY A 91 -5.72 -10.70 8.02
CA GLY A 91 -4.57 -11.38 8.58
C GLY A 91 -4.89 -12.85 8.90
N LYS A 92 -3.90 -13.72 8.87
CA LYS A 92 -4.10 -15.11 9.34
C LYS A 92 -4.45 -15.11 10.82
N SER A 93 -5.61 -15.67 11.16
CA SER A 93 -5.95 -15.95 12.53
C SER A 93 -4.99 -17.02 13.08
N THR A 94 -4.18 -16.69 14.07
CA THR A 94 -3.36 -17.66 14.79
C THR A 94 -4.24 -18.35 15.83
N THR A 95 -5.06 -19.30 15.41
CA THR A 95 -5.80 -20.17 16.31
C THR A 95 -5.13 -21.53 16.42
N ASP A 96 -4.15 -21.64 17.30
CA ASP A 96 -3.67 -22.93 17.81
C ASP A 96 -4.36 -23.33 19.13
N LYS A 97 -5.47 -22.70 19.51
CA LYS A 97 -6.24 -23.10 20.69
C LYS A 97 -7.71 -23.33 20.33
N PRO A 98 -8.27 -24.52 20.64
CA PRO A 98 -9.71 -24.76 20.49
C PRO A 98 -10.49 -23.82 21.42
N GLY A 99 -11.33 -22.94 20.84
CA GLY A 99 -12.26 -22.10 21.57
C GLY A 99 -11.99 -20.61 21.67
N GLY A 100 -10.93 -20.09 21.04
CA GLY A 100 -10.63 -18.66 21.03
C GLY A 100 -10.49 -18.11 19.60
N SER A 101 -11.54 -17.53 19.04
CA SER A 101 -11.40 -16.69 17.85
C SER A 101 -10.80 -15.35 18.28
N VAL A 102 -9.50 -15.17 18.09
CA VAL A 102 -8.93 -13.81 18.10
C VAL A 102 -9.36 -13.17 16.79
N PRO A 103 -9.93 -11.94 16.80
CA PRO A 103 -10.27 -11.22 15.58
C PRO A 103 -9.03 -11.16 14.68
N SER A 104 -9.19 -11.55 13.41
CA SER A 104 -8.13 -11.37 12.42
C SER A 104 -7.79 -9.88 12.35
N THR A 105 -6.58 -9.51 12.72
CA THR A 105 -6.13 -8.12 12.57
C THR A 105 -5.98 -7.85 11.10
N GLU A 106 -6.71 -6.88 10.58
CA GLU A 106 -6.54 -6.43 9.20
C GLU A 106 -5.10 -6.01 8.96
N GLN A 107 -4.55 -6.44 7.85
CA GLN A 107 -3.20 -6.12 7.42
C GLN A 107 -3.26 -5.29 6.15
N ILE A 108 -2.27 -4.41 5.98
CA ILE A 108 -2.18 -3.55 4.81
C ILE A 108 -1.19 -4.12 3.80
N VAL A 109 -1.56 -4.00 2.52
CA VAL A 109 -0.64 -4.14 1.40
C VAL A 109 -0.88 -2.98 0.45
N GLY A 110 0.18 -2.35 -0.04
CA GLY A 110 0.06 -1.22 -0.95
C GLY A 110 1.13 -1.24 -2.02
N ILE A 111 0.82 -0.52 -3.10
CA ILE A 111 1.70 -0.29 -4.23
C ILE A 111 1.80 1.22 -4.44
N ALA A 112 3.01 1.70 -4.58
CA ALA A 112 3.33 3.07 -4.90
C ALA A 112 3.94 3.13 -6.30
N LEU A 113 3.41 4.01 -7.14
CA LEU A 113 3.98 4.33 -8.45
C LEU A 113 4.74 5.65 -8.36
N GLY A 114 5.85 5.74 -9.07
CA GLY A 114 6.68 6.94 -9.01
C GLY A 114 8.03 6.80 -9.69
N GLN A 115 9.05 7.43 -9.13
CA GLN A 115 10.43 7.33 -9.61
C GLN A 115 11.34 7.01 -8.43
N PHE A 116 11.83 5.80 -8.38
CA PHE A 116 12.61 5.29 -7.28
C PHE A 116 14.06 5.00 -7.67
N GLN A 117 14.94 5.04 -6.68
CA GLN A 117 16.33 4.63 -6.79
C GLN A 117 16.60 3.46 -5.82
N PRO A 118 16.33 2.22 -6.21
CA PRO A 118 16.46 1.04 -5.33
C PRO A 118 17.84 0.89 -4.69
N SER A 119 18.90 1.25 -5.44
CA SER A 119 20.28 1.19 -4.96
C SER A 119 20.56 2.12 -3.78
N SER A 120 19.88 3.27 -3.69
CA SER A 120 20.02 4.22 -2.58
C SER A 120 19.49 3.62 -1.28
N ALA A 121 18.32 2.98 -1.33
CA ALA A 121 17.75 2.29 -0.17
C ALA A 121 18.64 1.10 0.25
N GLU A 122 19.11 0.29 -0.68
CA GLU A 122 19.98 -0.84 -0.37
C GLU A 122 21.30 -0.39 0.27
N ALA A 123 21.91 0.69 -0.23
CA ALA A 123 23.11 1.27 0.35
C ALA A 123 22.87 1.79 1.78
N TYR A 124 21.74 2.48 2.00
CA TYR A 124 21.37 2.99 3.32
C TYR A 124 21.18 1.85 4.33
N PHE A 125 20.39 0.82 3.98
CA PHE A 125 20.13 -0.31 4.86
C PHE A 125 21.41 -1.09 5.20
N THR A 126 22.27 -1.31 4.21
CA THR A 126 23.55 -1.96 4.40
C THR A 126 24.47 -1.16 5.32
N ALA A 127 24.60 0.16 5.08
CA ALA A 127 25.45 1.04 5.89
C ALA A 127 24.96 1.14 7.36
N LYS A 128 23.64 1.13 7.56
CA LYS A 128 23.03 1.19 8.90
C LYS A 128 22.83 -0.18 9.55
N LYS A 129 23.16 -1.26 8.86
CA LYS A 129 22.93 -2.65 9.30
C LYS A 129 21.48 -2.92 9.69
N LEU A 130 20.54 -2.33 8.94
CA LEU A 130 19.11 -2.52 9.15
C LEU A 130 18.65 -3.85 8.56
N PRO A 131 17.55 -4.43 9.08
CA PRO A 131 17.06 -5.72 8.61
C PRO A 131 16.63 -5.68 7.15
N ILE A 132 17.15 -6.61 6.35
CA ILE A 132 16.74 -6.88 4.98
C ILE A 132 16.34 -8.35 4.92
N VAL A 133 15.13 -8.63 4.45
CA VAL A 133 14.63 -9.98 4.25
C VAL A 133 14.62 -10.28 2.76
N LYS A 134 15.27 -11.37 2.35
CA LYS A 134 15.22 -11.81 0.96
C LYS A 134 14.01 -12.73 0.74
N VAL A 135 13.19 -12.35 -0.25
CA VAL A 135 12.05 -13.15 -0.73
C VAL A 135 12.21 -13.28 -2.23
N ARG A 136 12.61 -14.46 -2.70
CA ARG A 136 13.00 -14.72 -4.09
C ARG A 136 14.11 -13.75 -4.54
N THR A 137 13.84 -12.98 -5.58
CA THR A 137 14.75 -11.96 -6.12
C THR A 137 14.63 -10.59 -5.45
N PHE A 138 13.63 -10.41 -4.57
CA PHE A 138 13.36 -9.14 -3.93
C PHE A 138 14.05 -9.00 -2.57
N SER A 139 14.48 -7.78 -2.28
CA SER A 139 14.95 -7.37 -0.95
C SER A 139 13.83 -6.58 -0.26
N LEU A 140 13.26 -7.13 0.80
CA LEU A 140 12.28 -6.47 1.63
C LEU A 140 13.01 -5.71 2.74
N PHE A 141 12.83 -4.42 2.80
CA PHE A 141 13.44 -3.49 3.75
C PHE A 141 12.50 -3.25 4.93
N ALA A 142 12.95 -3.59 6.13
CA ALA A 142 12.11 -3.52 7.33
C ALA A 142 12.07 -2.11 7.93
N PHE A 143 10.87 -1.62 8.25
CA PHE A 143 10.65 -0.51 9.16
C PHE A 143 10.36 -1.06 10.56
N GLY A 144 11.30 -0.88 11.48
CA GLY A 144 11.27 -1.49 12.80
C GLY A 144 12.26 -2.64 12.95
N GLY A 145 11.97 -3.56 13.86
CA GLY A 145 12.85 -4.70 14.16
C GLY A 145 12.87 -5.80 13.10
N GLY A 146 11.94 -5.80 12.17
CA GLY A 146 11.84 -6.77 11.08
C GLY A 146 11.37 -8.17 11.50
N SER A 147 10.97 -8.36 12.74
CA SER A 147 10.52 -9.65 13.30
C SER A 147 9.09 -9.61 13.85
N GLY A 148 8.54 -8.43 14.04
CA GLY A 148 7.17 -8.26 14.55
C GLY A 148 6.11 -8.52 13.46
N PRO A 149 4.96 -9.11 13.82
CA PRO A 149 3.88 -9.40 12.86
C PRO A 149 3.26 -8.12 12.27
N ASN A 150 3.42 -7.00 12.94
CA ASN A 150 2.90 -5.69 12.52
C ASN A 150 3.99 -4.75 11.99
N ASP A 151 5.23 -5.25 11.82
CA ASP A 151 6.29 -4.47 11.21
C ASP A 151 5.96 -4.22 9.75
N LEU A 152 6.20 -2.98 9.31
CA LEU A 152 6.04 -2.62 7.92
C LEU A 152 7.34 -2.90 7.17
N PHE A 153 7.17 -3.30 5.93
CA PHE A 153 8.26 -3.49 4.99
C PHE A 153 7.94 -2.76 3.70
N PHE A 154 8.95 -2.47 2.92
CA PHE A 154 8.80 -2.07 1.53
C PHE A 154 9.84 -2.77 0.67
N PHE A 155 9.55 -2.88 -0.62
CA PHE A 155 10.51 -3.32 -1.62
C PHE A 155 10.21 -2.69 -2.97
N PHE A 156 11.17 -2.73 -3.87
CA PHE A 156 11.00 -2.22 -5.23
C PHE A 156 10.75 -3.40 -6.17
N ILE A 157 9.68 -3.30 -6.92
CA ILE A 157 9.37 -4.20 -8.03
C ILE A 157 10.29 -3.83 -9.21
N ASP A 158 10.41 -2.53 -9.44
CA ASP A 158 11.32 -1.89 -10.41
C ASP A 158 11.60 -0.43 -10.02
N SER A 159 12.18 0.38 -10.92
CA SER A 159 12.46 1.80 -10.68
C SER A 159 11.23 2.69 -10.67
N SER A 160 10.08 2.19 -11.08
CA SER A 160 8.81 2.93 -11.15
C SER A 160 7.74 2.42 -10.18
N THR A 161 7.95 1.26 -9.58
CA THR A 161 6.95 0.56 -8.78
C THR A 161 7.58 0.02 -7.49
N ALA A 162 7.02 0.42 -6.36
CA ALA A 162 7.36 -0.10 -5.05
C ALA A 162 6.13 -0.69 -4.36
N ALA A 163 6.33 -1.68 -3.50
CA ALA A 163 5.28 -2.24 -2.66
C ALA A 163 5.62 -2.05 -1.18
N PHE A 164 4.59 -1.89 -0.34
CA PHE A 164 4.74 -1.72 1.11
C PHE A 164 3.62 -2.44 1.86
N GLY A 165 3.85 -2.78 3.11
CA GLY A 165 2.87 -3.45 3.97
C GLY A 165 3.51 -4.39 4.98
N GLN A 166 2.70 -5.23 5.63
CA GLN A 166 3.22 -6.28 6.47
C GLN A 166 3.88 -7.38 5.61
N ARG A 167 4.92 -7.98 6.15
CA ARG A 167 5.73 -8.99 5.47
C ARG A 167 4.89 -10.07 4.81
N GLN A 168 3.94 -10.64 5.55
CA GLN A 168 3.09 -11.72 5.04
C GLN A 168 2.32 -11.31 3.78
N GLN A 169 1.78 -10.09 3.75
CA GLN A 169 1.01 -9.61 2.61
C GLN A 169 1.90 -9.27 1.41
N LEU A 170 3.13 -8.80 1.66
CA LEU A 170 4.10 -8.60 0.59
C LEU A 170 4.57 -9.94 -0.02
N GLU A 171 4.76 -10.97 0.80
CA GLU A 171 5.05 -12.32 0.31
C GLU A 171 3.92 -12.85 -0.57
N ARG A 172 2.66 -12.60 -0.22
CA ARG A 172 1.47 -12.93 -1.03
C ARG A 172 1.43 -12.14 -2.34
N LEU A 173 1.66 -10.83 -2.30
CA LEU A 173 1.75 -10.00 -3.51
C LEU A 173 2.82 -10.53 -4.47
N ILE A 174 3.98 -10.92 -3.94
CA ILE A 174 5.01 -11.58 -4.73
C ILE A 174 4.51 -12.92 -5.28
N GLY A 175 3.81 -13.73 -4.47
CA GLY A 175 3.19 -14.99 -4.91
C GLY A 175 2.20 -14.80 -6.06
N VAL A 176 1.35 -13.77 -5.99
CA VAL A 176 0.44 -13.41 -7.10
C VAL A 176 1.22 -13.08 -8.37
N ARG A 177 2.28 -12.26 -8.26
CA ARG A 177 3.13 -11.89 -9.40
C ARG A 177 3.78 -13.10 -10.09
N TYR A 178 4.09 -14.14 -9.34
CA TYR A 178 4.67 -15.39 -9.86
C TYR A 178 3.61 -16.45 -10.23
N GLY A 179 2.31 -16.13 -10.11
CA GLY A 179 1.21 -17.03 -10.43
C GLY A 179 0.99 -18.17 -9.42
N GLU A 180 1.52 -18.03 -8.21
CA GLU A 180 1.40 -19.01 -7.12
C GLU A 180 0.18 -18.76 -6.24
N GLU A 181 -0.28 -17.51 -6.19
CA GLU A 181 -1.52 -17.10 -5.53
C GLU A 181 -2.46 -16.41 -6.52
N GLN A 182 -3.74 -16.40 -6.17
CA GLN A 182 -4.75 -15.71 -6.97
C GLN A 182 -4.76 -14.22 -6.64
N GLY A 183 -4.76 -13.38 -7.68
CA GLY A 183 -4.89 -11.94 -7.56
C GLY A 183 -6.34 -11.46 -7.51
N LEU A 184 -6.49 -10.14 -7.42
CA LEU A 184 -7.76 -9.43 -7.26
C LEU A 184 -8.85 -9.87 -8.25
N TYR A 185 -8.49 -10.03 -9.51
CA TYR A 185 -9.43 -10.39 -10.58
C TYR A 185 -10.01 -11.81 -10.46
N ALA A 186 -9.48 -12.66 -9.58
CA ALA A 186 -10.11 -13.93 -9.23
C ALA A 186 -11.31 -13.77 -8.28
N ASN A 187 -11.53 -12.55 -7.73
CA ASN A 187 -12.74 -12.15 -7.00
C ASN A 187 -13.57 -11.24 -7.91
N THR A 188 -14.44 -11.83 -8.72
CA THR A 188 -15.21 -11.12 -9.76
C THR A 188 -16.13 -10.05 -9.21
N ASP A 189 -16.71 -10.26 -8.03
CA ASP A 189 -17.64 -9.31 -7.41
C ASP A 189 -16.87 -8.06 -6.95
N PHE A 190 -15.74 -8.24 -6.25
CA PHE A 190 -14.93 -7.14 -5.76
C PHE A 190 -14.22 -6.41 -6.92
N SER A 191 -13.66 -7.13 -7.89
CA SER A 191 -13.01 -6.52 -9.04
C SER A 191 -13.98 -5.69 -9.89
N SER A 192 -15.24 -6.09 -9.99
CA SER A 192 -16.27 -5.29 -10.67
C SER A 192 -16.52 -3.95 -9.98
N LEU A 193 -16.50 -3.90 -8.63
CA LEU A 193 -16.61 -2.65 -7.88
C LEU A 193 -15.37 -1.77 -8.10
N VAL A 194 -14.19 -2.38 -8.08
CA VAL A 194 -12.92 -1.68 -8.35
C VAL A 194 -12.93 -1.07 -9.75
N ASP A 195 -13.34 -1.82 -10.77
CA ASP A 195 -13.40 -1.34 -12.16
C ASP A 195 -14.40 -0.18 -12.32
N GLN A 196 -15.49 -0.17 -11.56
CA GLN A 196 -16.46 0.94 -11.55
C GLN A 196 -15.90 2.20 -10.87
N ALA A 197 -15.07 2.05 -9.84
CA ALA A 197 -14.47 3.17 -9.12
C ALA A 197 -13.20 3.71 -9.80
N ASN A 198 -12.49 2.83 -10.52
CA ASN A 198 -11.20 3.16 -11.13
C ASN A 198 -11.38 4.20 -12.24
N GLY A 199 -10.72 5.33 -12.09
CA GLY A 199 -10.83 6.45 -13.02
C GLY A 199 -11.96 7.45 -12.74
N VAL A 200 -12.71 7.28 -11.64
CA VAL A 200 -13.80 8.22 -11.29
C VAL A 200 -13.27 9.53 -10.71
N GLY A 201 -12.11 9.52 -10.06
CA GLY A 201 -11.56 10.72 -9.45
C GLY A 201 -10.10 10.57 -9.02
N THR A 202 -9.56 11.66 -8.49
CA THR A 202 -8.19 11.73 -7.96
C THR A 202 -7.98 10.79 -6.75
N VAL A 203 -9.03 10.53 -6.00
CA VAL A 203 -9.07 9.59 -4.86
C VAL A 203 -10.35 8.79 -4.92
N TRP A 204 -10.26 7.48 -4.74
CA TRP A 204 -11.41 6.60 -4.63
C TRP A 204 -11.13 5.42 -3.68
N ALA A 205 -12.20 4.80 -3.18
CA ALA A 205 -12.13 3.57 -2.38
C ALA A 205 -13.38 2.71 -2.63
N VAL A 206 -13.23 1.42 -2.47
CA VAL A 206 -14.29 0.38 -2.54
C VAL A 206 -14.12 -0.62 -1.42
#